data_ff8a3ca941d248856bf1b093515e581d
#
_entry.id   ff8a3ca941d248856bf1b093515e581d
#
_cell.length_a   1.000
_cell.length_b   1.000
_cell.length_c   1.000
_cell.angle_alpha   90.00
_cell.angle_beta   90.00
_cell.angle_gamma   90.00
#
_symmetry.space_group_name_H-M   'P 1'
#
loop_
_entity.id
_entity.type
_entity.pdbx_description
1 polymer ?
#
loop_
_entity_poly.entity_id
_entity_poly.type
_entity_poly.pdbx_seq_one_letter_code
_entity_poly.pdbx_strand_id
1 'polypeptide(L)'
;MCIRDRAKGVQVMVEGPGHVPFDQIEYNMKAQRRICHGAPFYVLGPLVTDIFPGYDHITSCIGATAAAYHGAAMLCYVTPKEHLGLPKRDDVKQGCIAYKIAAHAADVALGIPGTRDRDDELTKARAALNWEKHFELSFDPDLARAYHDEDLDVDTDFCAMCGHDWCSVRISKEISLFVSGKDDDYQWDKPKISEALNETQKQILEQRGVLSPDEIHRLASKTQGTMGHDGRRAACHSDLVDDESAQHLQAQKLDPETLEPIDGAATP
;
A
#
# COMPACT_ATOMS: atom_id res chain seq x y z
N MET A 1 -41.64 2.24 3.30
CA MET A 1 -41.28 0.93 2.72
C MET A 1 -40.95 -0.07 3.81
N CYS A 2 -39.86 0.00 4.51
CA CYS A 2 -39.46 -0.98 5.54
C CYS A 2 -40.48 -1.25 6.67
N ILE A 3 -41.29 -0.26 7.05
CA ILE A 3 -42.32 -0.43 8.09
C ILE A 3 -43.46 -1.34 7.61
N ARG A 4 -43.89 -1.21 6.35
CA ARG A 4 -44.94 -2.05 5.77
C ARG A 4 -44.51 -3.49 5.58
N ASP A 5 -43.27 -3.67 5.17
CA ASP A 5 -42.67 -4.99 4.91
C ASP A 5 -42.52 -5.77 6.20
N ARG A 6 -41.98 -5.11 7.27
CA ARG A 6 -41.87 -5.69 8.62
C ARG A 6 -43.24 -6.06 9.21
N ALA A 7 -44.23 -5.22 9.01
CA ALA A 7 -45.59 -5.50 9.47
C ALA A 7 -46.21 -6.76 8.81
N LYS A 8 -45.70 -7.15 7.65
CA LYS A 8 -46.09 -8.37 6.93
C LYS A 8 -45.13 -9.54 7.12
N GLY A 9 -44.12 -9.40 8.01
CA GLY A 9 -43.11 -10.42 8.24
C GLY A 9 -42.13 -10.61 7.09
N VAL A 10 -42.02 -9.66 6.16
CA VAL A 10 -41.10 -9.70 5.03
C VAL A 10 -39.74 -9.07 5.42
N GLN A 11 -38.67 -9.76 5.12
CA GLN A 11 -37.33 -9.20 5.26
C GLN A 11 -37.06 -8.20 4.13
N VAL A 12 -36.41 -7.10 4.46
CA VAL A 12 -36.09 -6.01 3.52
C VAL A 12 -34.62 -5.63 3.64
N MET A 13 -33.99 -5.50 2.50
CA MET A 13 -32.70 -4.88 2.33
C MET A 13 -32.89 -3.61 1.48
N VAL A 14 -32.27 -2.53 1.87
CA VAL A 14 -32.33 -1.24 1.16
C VAL A 14 -31.09 -1.13 0.29
N GLU A 15 -31.29 -0.79 -0.96
CA GLU A 15 -30.20 -0.51 -1.90
C GLU A 15 -29.85 0.98 -1.86
N GLY A 16 -28.58 1.30 -1.94
CA GLY A 16 -28.05 2.64 -1.81
C GLY A 16 -27.48 3.19 -3.11
N PRO A 17 -27.05 4.47 -3.08
CA PRO A 17 -26.49 5.14 -4.24
C PRO A 17 -25.12 4.57 -4.62
N GLY A 18 -24.82 4.58 -5.94
CA GLY A 18 -23.57 4.10 -6.52
C GLY A 18 -22.52 5.19 -6.75
N HIS A 19 -22.90 6.46 -6.77
CA HIS A 19 -22.03 7.61 -7.00
C HIS A 19 -22.30 8.65 -5.94
N VAL A 20 -21.37 8.80 -4.99
CA VAL A 20 -21.51 9.73 -3.87
C VAL A 20 -20.16 10.33 -3.54
N PRO A 21 -20.00 11.66 -3.54
CA PRO A 21 -18.80 12.31 -3.07
C PRO A 21 -18.41 11.82 -1.67
N PHE A 22 -17.13 11.72 -1.41
CA PHE A 22 -16.61 11.09 -0.20
C PHE A 22 -17.18 11.70 1.10
N ASP A 23 -17.28 13.02 1.14
CA ASP A 23 -17.79 13.79 2.29
C ASP A 23 -19.29 13.57 2.58
N GLN A 24 -20.05 13.03 1.62
CA GLN A 24 -21.48 12.77 1.78
C GLN A 24 -21.81 11.32 2.17
N ILE A 25 -20.84 10.42 2.16
CA ILE A 25 -21.06 8.99 2.45
C ILE A 25 -21.57 8.79 3.85
N GLU A 26 -20.93 9.38 4.86
CA GLU A 26 -21.35 9.28 6.25
C GLU A 26 -22.80 9.73 6.44
N TYR A 27 -23.18 10.88 5.86
CA TYR A 27 -24.54 11.38 5.92
C TYR A 27 -25.53 10.39 5.33
N ASN A 28 -25.26 9.83 4.16
CA ASN A 28 -26.12 8.84 3.50
C ASN A 28 -26.33 7.59 4.36
N MET A 29 -25.25 7.06 4.96
CA MET A 29 -25.33 5.88 5.83
C MET A 29 -26.19 6.17 7.07
N LYS A 30 -25.96 7.29 7.74
CA LYS A 30 -26.73 7.70 8.92
C LYS A 30 -28.20 7.99 8.59
N ALA A 31 -28.48 8.66 7.48
CA ALA A 31 -29.83 8.95 7.01
C ALA A 31 -30.64 7.67 6.72
N GLN A 32 -30.04 6.72 5.95
CA GLN A 32 -30.64 5.43 5.68
C GLN A 32 -30.99 4.68 6.98
N ARG A 33 -30.02 4.54 7.86
CA ARG A 33 -30.20 3.84 9.16
C ARG A 33 -31.34 4.41 9.97
N ARG A 34 -31.48 5.76 9.99
CA ARG A 34 -32.53 6.46 10.70
C ARG A 34 -33.89 6.27 10.01
N ILE A 35 -34.00 6.51 8.71
CA ILE A 35 -35.23 6.47 7.94
C ILE A 35 -35.77 5.05 7.81
N CYS A 36 -34.87 4.09 7.63
CA CYS A 36 -35.21 2.68 7.41
C CYS A 36 -35.16 1.83 8.68
N HIS A 37 -35.08 2.46 9.85
CA HIS A 37 -35.12 1.78 11.15
C HIS A 37 -34.10 0.64 11.28
N GLY A 38 -32.88 0.85 10.79
CA GLY A 38 -31.81 -0.14 10.85
C GLY A 38 -31.94 -1.32 9.90
N ALA A 39 -32.75 -1.20 8.84
CA ALA A 39 -32.75 -2.21 7.78
C ALA A 39 -31.37 -2.31 7.13
N PRO A 40 -30.91 -3.52 6.73
CA PRO A 40 -29.63 -3.68 6.07
C PRO A 40 -29.50 -2.78 4.85
N PHE A 41 -28.34 -2.15 4.69
CA PHE A 41 -28.03 -1.24 3.60
C PHE A 41 -26.99 -1.88 2.67
N TYR A 42 -27.38 -2.10 1.42
CA TYR A 42 -26.55 -2.62 0.35
C TYR A 42 -26.17 -1.47 -0.57
N VAL A 43 -24.88 -1.23 -0.75
CA VAL A 43 -24.40 -0.09 -1.54
C VAL A 43 -23.54 -0.56 -2.70
N LEU A 44 -23.70 0.07 -3.87
CA LEU A 44 -22.84 -0.11 -5.03
C LEU A 44 -21.69 0.88 -4.95
N GLY A 45 -20.58 0.47 -4.44
CA GLY A 45 -19.47 1.36 -4.15
C GLY A 45 -19.58 1.95 -2.75
N PRO A 46 -19.76 3.29 -2.67
CA PRO A 46 -19.96 4.24 -3.77
C PRO A 46 -18.67 4.74 -4.43
N LEU A 47 -18.76 5.05 -5.72
CA LEU A 47 -17.71 5.75 -6.44
C LEU A 47 -17.61 7.19 -5.91
N VAL A 48 -16.43 7.59 -5.45
CA VAL A 48 -16.21 8.92 -4.86
C VAL A 48 -15.86 9.99 -5.87
N THR A 49 -15.52 9.58 -7.10
CA THR A 49 -15.21 10.44 -8.25
C THR A 49 -15.38 9.65 -9.54
N ASP A 50 -15.73 10.35 -10.63
CA ASP A 50 -15.99 9.75 -11.94
C ASP A 50 -14.87 10.02 -12.96
N ILE A 51 -13.77 10.66 -12.52
CA ILE A 51 -12.74 11.17 -13.44
C ILE A 51 -11.84 10.05 -14.03
N PHE A 52 -11.90 8.83 -13.52
CA PHE A 52 -11.01 7.74 -13.91
C PHE A 52 -11.75 6.52 -14.47
N PRO A 53 -12.39 6.58 -15.67
CA PRO A 53 -12.93 5.40 -16.34
C PRO A 53 -11.86 4.30 -16.47
N GLY A 54 -12.25 3.05 -16.19
CA GLY A 54 -11.32 1.92 -16.15
C GLY A 54 -10.70 1.66 -14.78
N TYR A 55 -10.86 2.58 -13.83
CA TYR A 55 -10.40 2.46 -12.43
C TYR A 55 -11.55 2.55 -11.42
N ASP A 56 -12.78 2.35 -11.87
CA ASP A 56 -13.99 2.47 -11.04
C ASP A 56 -13.97 1.53 -9.83
N HIS A 57 -13.35 0.36 -9.94
CA HIS A 57 -13.13 -0.56 -8.83
C HIS A 57 -12.25 0.03 -7.71
N ILE A 58 -11.34 0.96 -8.04
CA ILE A 58 -10.50 1.65 -7.06
C ILE A 58 -11.26 2.81 -6.43
N THR A 59 -11.87 3.68 -7.24
CA THR A 59 -12.61 4.84 -6.74
C THR A 59 -13.79 4.41 -5.87
N SER A 60 -14.45 3.32 -6.23
CA SER A 60 -15.53 2.73 -5.43
C SER A 60 -15.04 2.00 -4.18
N CYS A 61 -13.87 1.36 -4.21
CA CYS A 61 -13.26 0.74 -3.03
C CYS A 61 -13.04 1.77 -1.91
N ILE A 62 -12.61 2.99 -2.26
CA ILE A 62 -12.46 4.09 -1.30
C ILE A 62 -13.79 4.40 -0.63
N GLY A 63 -14.84 4.58 -1.43
CA GLY A 63 -16.18 4.87 -0.92
C GLY A 63 -16.80 3.69 -0.17
N ALA A 64 -16.57 2.46 -0.64
CA ALA A 64 -17.03 1.24 0.02
C ALA A 64 -16.44 1.10 1.42
N THR A 65 -15.15 1.42 1.60
CA THR A 65 -14.50 1.42 2.92
C THR A 65 -15.19 2.41 3.86
N ALA A 66 -15.43 3.63 3.40
CA ALA A 66 -16.13 4.64 4.19
C ALA A 66 -17.58 4.22 4.50
N ALA A 67 -18.31 3.70 3.51
CA ALA A 67 -19.68 3.23 3.69
C ALA A 67 -19.77 2.08 4.71
N ALA A 68 -18.88 1.09 4.62
CA ALA A 68 -18.81 -0.02 5.56
C ALA A 68 -18.49 0.48 6.98
N TYR A 69 -17.50 1.36 7.11
CA TYR A 69 -17.15 1.98 8.40
C TYR A 69 -18.33 2.72 9.04
N HIS A 70 -19.18 3.38 8.24
CA HIS A 70 -20.36 4.10 8.70
C HIS A 70 -21.65 3.25 8.76
N GLY A 71 -21.57 1.95 8.51
CA GLY A 71 -22.66 1.00 8.80
C GLY A 71 -23.37 0.44 7.61
N ALA A 72 -22.82 0.44 6.39
CA ALA A 72 -23.30 -0.38 5.31
C ALA A 72 -23.21 -1.87 5.69
N ALA A 73 -24.26 -2.63 5.41
CA ALA A 73 -24.33 -4.04 5.75
C ALA A 73 -23.76 -4.95 4.67
N MET A 74 -23.81 -4.52 3.42
CA MET A 74 -23.31 -5.24 2.26
C MET A 74 -22.71 -4.27 1.24
N LEU A 75 -21.68 -4.73 0.56
CA LEU A 75 -20.98 -3.98 -0.48
C LEU A 75 -21.14 -4.72 -1.82
N CYS A 76 -21.67 -4.05 -2.82
CA CYS A 76 -21.66 -4.52 -4.20
C CYS A 76 -20.35 -4.12 -4.86
N TYR A 77 -19.59 -5.11 -5.36
CA TYR A 77 -18.34 -4.80 -6.02
C TYR A 77 -18.53 -4.14 -7.38
N VAL A 78 -17.59 -3.33 -7.76
CA VAL A 78 -17.47 -2.66 -9.04
C VAL A 78 -16.25 -3.20 -9.77
N THR A 79 -16.35 -3.37 -11.07
CA THR A 79 -15.25 -3.87 -11.91
C THR A 79 -14.51 -2.73 -12.60
N PRO A 80 -13.28 -2.95 -13.11
CA PRO A 80 -12.60 -1.97 -13.96
C PRO A 80 -13.38 -1.56 -15.20
N LYS A 81 -14.34 -2.40 -15.64
CA LYS A 81 -15.16 -2.16 -16.83
C LYS A 81 -16.51 -1.52 -16.56
N GLU A 82 -16.74 -1.09 -15.34
CA GLU A 82 -17.96 -0.37 -15.00
C GLU A 82 -18.15 0.80 -15.96
N HIS A 83 -19.38 0.97 -16.48
CA HIS A 83 -19.76 1.97 -17.49
C HIS A 83 -19.06 1.85 -18.87
N LEU A 84 -18.09 0.94 -19.05
CA LEU A 84 -17.32 0.80 -20.28
C LEU A 84 -17.66 -0.44 -21.10
N GLY A 85 -18.08 -1.52 -20.47
CA GLY A 85 -18.38 -2.76 -21.17
C GLY A 85 -18.63 -3.94 -20.24
N LEU A 86 -18.91 -5.09 -20.86
CA LEU A 86 -19.17 -6.31 -20.11
C LEU A 86 -17.88 -6.85 -19.47
N PRO A 87 -17.86 -7.02 -18.14
CA PRO A 87 -16.67 -7.51 -17.45
C PRO A 87 -16.39 -8.98 -17.78
N LYS A 88 -15.10 -9.32 -17.89
CA LYS A 88 -14.61 -10.68 -18.01
C LYS A 88 -14.20 -11.20 -16.62
N ARG A 89 -13.79 -12.48 -16.56
CA ARG A 89 -13.40 -13.15 -15.33
C ARG A 89 -12.35 -12.36 -14.51
N ASP A 90 -11.32 -11.84 -15.18
CA ASP A 90 -10.22 -11.14 -14.49
C ASP A 90 -10.68 -9.76 -13.99
N ASP A 91 -11.57 -9.08 -14.71
CA ASP A 91 -12.18 -7.84 -14.27
C ASP A 91 -13.01 -8.07 -12.99
N VAL A 92 -13.78 -9.17 -12.96
CA VAL A 92 -14.55 -9.59 -11.77
C VAL A 92 -13.63 -9.92 -10.60
N LYS A 93 -12.53 -10.65 -10.84
CA LYS A 93 -11.52 -10.95 -9.80
C LYS A 93 -10.97 -9.66 -9.20
N GLN A 94 -10.58 -8.69 -10.03
CA GLN A 94 -10.06 -7.40 -9.55
C GLN A 94 -11.09 -6.64 -8.70
N GLY A 95 -12.34 -6.56 -9.16
CA GLY A 95 -13.42 -5.95 -8.40
C GLY A 95 -13.63 -6.64 -7.04
N CYS A 96 -13.72 -7.97 -7.02
CA CYS A 96 -13.86 -8.72 -5.77
C CYS A 96 -12.72 -8.52 -4.79
N ILE A 97 -11.47 -8.47 -5.27
CA ILE A 97 -10.31 -8.21 -4.42
C ILE A 97 -10.36 -6.80 -3.86
N ALA A 98 -10.64 -5.78 -4.67
CA ALA A 98 -10.78 -4.41 -4.21
C ALA A 98 -11.81 -4.29 -3.07
N TYR A 99 -12.93 -5.00 -3.19
CA TYR A 99 -13.98 -4.97 -2.17
C TYR A 99 -13.69 -5.80 -0.93
N LYS A 100 -12.92 -6.87 -1.04
CA LYS A 100 -12.35 -7.55 0.13
C LYS A 100 -11.42 -6.63 0.92
N ILE A 101 -10.60 -5.84 0.21
CA ILE A 101 -9.73 -4.84 0.85
C ILE A 101 -10.58 -3.77 1.55
N ALA A 102 -11.62 -3.25 0.88
CA ALA A 102 -12.51 -2.24 1.44
C ALA A 102 -13.20 -2.72 2.73
N ALA A 103 -13.79 -3.90 2.70
CA ALA A 103 -14.46 -4.50 3.85
C ALA A 103 -13.50 -4.77 5.00
N HIS A 104 -12.34 -5.37 4.70
CA HIS A 104 -11.33 -5.66 5.71
C HIS A 104 -10.79 -4.39 6.38
N ALA A 105 -10.50 -3.35 5.61
CA ALA A 105 -10.04 -2.07 6.15
C ALA A 105 -11.07 -1.42 7.09
N ALA A 106 -12.37 -1.51 6.74
CA ALA A 106 -13.44 -1.02 7.59
C ALA A 106 -13.57 -1.85 8.88
N ASP A 107 -13.51 -3.17 8.79
CA ASP A 107 -13.59 -4.08 9.94
C ASP A 107 -12.44 -3.85 10.93
N VAL A 108 -11.22 -3.66 10.42
CA VAL A 108 -10.04 -3.29 11.23
C VAL A 108 -10.27 -1.95 11.92
N ALA A 109 -10.78 -0.94 11.20
CA ALA A 109 -11.06 0.39 11.76
C ALA A 109 -12.17 0.38 12.81
N LEU A 110 -13.16 -0.50 12.66
CA LEU A 110 -14.23 -0.72 13.63
C LEU A 110 -13.77 -1.51 14.86
N GLY A 111 -12.58 -2.08 14.85
CA GLY A 111 -12.05 -2.89 15.95
C GLY A 111 -12.78 -4.22 16.14
N ILE A 112 -13.30 -4.81 15.06
CA ILE A 112 -13.99 -6.10 15.12
C ILE A 112 -12.99 -7.18 15.58
N PRO A 113 -13.32 -7.95 16.63
CA PRO A 113 -12.40 -8.94 17.17
C PRO A 113 -11.92 -9.95 16.13
N GLY A 114 -10.60 -10.19 16.08
CA GLY A 114 -9.96 -11.14 15.17
C GLY A 114 -9.66 -10.63 13.76
N THR A 115 -10.14 -9.45 13.38
CA THR A 115 -9.90 -8.91 12.03
C THR A 115 -8.43 -8.60 11.77
N ARG A 116 -7.69 -8.16 12.79
CA ARG A 116 -6.26 -7.85 12.69
C ARG A 116 -5.34 -9.07 12.71
N ASP A 117 -5.83 -10.23 13.12
CA ASP A 117 -4.97 -11.40 13.32
C ASP A 117 -4.22 -11.76 12.02
N ARG A 118 -4.91 -11.69 10.89
CA ARG A 118 -4.31 -11.96 9.58
C ARG A 118 -3.27 -10.89 9.17
N ASP A 119 -3.52 -9.62 9.45
CA ASP A 119 -2.57 -8.53 9.20
C ASP A 119 -1.33 -8.69 10.07
N ASP A 120 -1.50 -9.02 11.33
CA ASP A 120 -0.41 -9.21 12.27
C ASP A 120 0.46 -10.41 11.87
N GLU A 121 -0.15 -11.53 11.43
CA GLU A 121 0.60 -12.68 10.91
C GLU A 121 1.32 -12.35 9.59
N LEU A 122 0.68 -11.59 8.69
CA LEU A 122 1.33 -11.13 7.46
C LEU A 122 2.51 -10.18 7.76
N THR A 123 2.36 -9.30 8.75
CA THR A 123 3.43 -8.42 9.20
C THR A 123 4.62 -9.21 9.74
N LYS A 124 4.38 -10.25 10.52
CA LYS A 124 5.43 -11.16 10.99
C LYS A 124 6.11 -11.89 9.83
N ALA A 125 5.33 -12.37 8.85
CA ALA A 125 5.87 -13.02 7.66
C ALA A 125 6.76 -12.06 6.84
N ARG A 126 6.35 -10.80 6.68
CA ARG A 126 7.14 -9.74 6.05
C ARG A 126 8.44 -9.46 6.81
N ALA A 127 8.37 -9.29 8.12
CA ALA A 127 9.53 -9.04 8.96
C ALA A 127 10.53 -10.20 8.94
N ALA A 128 10.05 -11.42 8.72
CA ALA A 128 10.87 -12.63 8.58
C ALA A 128 11.35 -12.87 7.15
N LEU A 129 10.85 -12.11 6.15
CA LEU A 129 11.03 -12.37 4.72
C LEU A 129 10.62 -13.81 4.34
N ASN A 130 9.57 -14.30 4.97
CA ASN A 130 8.97 -15.59 4.69
C ASN A 130 7.95 -15.43 3.55
N TRP A 131 8.42 -15.57 2.32
CA TRP A 131 7.63 -15.31 1.11
C TRP A 131 6.44 -16.27 0.97
N GLU A 132 6.65 -17.55 1.25
CA GLU A 132 5.58 -18.54 1.17
C GLU A 132 4.41 -18.20 2.11
N LYS A 133 4.73 -17.88 3.37
CA LYS A 133 3.71 -17.45 4.34
C LYS A 133 3.08 -16.11 3.97
N HIS A 134 3.86 -15.20 3.37
CA HIS A 134 3.36 -13.92 2.88
C HIS A 134 2.28 -14.12 1.80
N PHE A 135 2.52 -15.03 0.83
CA PHE A 135 1.53 -15.32 -0.21
C PHE A 135 0.31 -16.04 0.33
N GLU A 136 0.49 -17.05 1.20
CA GLU A 136 -0.60 -17.78 1.83
C GLU A 136 -1.60 -16.85 2.56
N LEU A 137 -1.08 -15.82 3.22
CA LEU A 137 -1.88 -14.85 3.97
C LEU A 137 -2.47 -13.75 3.08
N SER A 138 -2.06 -13.59 1.84
CA SER A 138 -2.58 -12.53 0.95
C SER A 138 -4.01 -12.82 0.48
N PHE A 139 -4.75 -11.78 0.09
CA PHE A 139 -6.08 -11.95 -0.52
C PHE A 139 -6.01 -12.45 -1.97
N ASP A 140 -4.89 -12.22 -2.64
CA ASP A 140 -4.60 -12.72 -3.98
C ASP A 140 -3.19 -13.32 -4.00
N PRO A 141 -3.03 -14.56 -3.53
CA PRO A 141 -1.74 -15.22 -3.44
C PRO A 141 -1.11 -15.45 -4.83
N ASP A 142 -1.94 -15.73 -5.84
CA ASP A 142 -1.46 -16.02 -7.19
C ASP A 142 -0.82 -14.78 -7.83
N LEU A 143 -1.47 -13.61 -7.68
CA LEU A 143 -0.92 -12.35 -8.18
C LEU A 143 0.33 -11.93 -7.42
N ALA A 144 0.31 -12.08 -6.08
CA ALA A 144 1.45 -11.74 -5.25
C ALA A 144 2.68 -12.61 -5.60
N ARG A 145 2.47 -13.93 -5.80
CA ARG A 145 3.50 -14.86 -6.25
C ARG A 145 3.99 -14.48 -7.64
N ALA A 146 3.11 -14.23 -8.58
CA ALA A 146 3.47 -13.87 -9.94
C ALA A 146 4.37 -12.63 -10.01
N TYR A 147 4.04 -11.58 -9.24
CA TYR A 147 4.86 -10.36 -9.18
C TYR A 147 6.22 -10.58 -8.52
N HIS A 148 6.27 -11.40 -7.47
CA HIS A 148 7.53 -11.75 -6.85
C HIS A 148 8.45 -12.53 -7.80
N ASP A 149 7.90 -13.55 -8.44
CA ASP A 149 8.66 -14.46 -9.32
C ASP A 149 9.02 -13.80 -10.66
N GLU A 150 8.36 -12.69 -11.02
CA GLU A 150 8.69 -11.89 -12.20
C GLU A 150 10.11 -11.33 -12.13
N ASP A 151 10.56 -10.89 -10.96
CA ASP A 151 11.88 -10.32 -10.77
C ASP A 151 12.89 -11.31 -10.19
N LEU A 152 12.45 -12.18 -9.27
CA LEU A 152 13.29 -13.16 -8.60
C LEU A 152 12.51 -14.47 -8.42
N ASP A 153 12.79 -15.46 -9.25
CA ASP A 153 12.21 -16.80 -9.12
C ASP A 153 12.87 -17.61 -7.97
N VAL A 154 13.11 -16.96 -6.84
CA VAL A 154 13.65 -17.58 -5.62
C VAL A 154 13.20 -16.82 -4.38
N ASP A 155 12.93 -17.55 -3.31
CA ASP A 155 12.66 -16.96 -2.00
C ASP A 155 13.99 -16.50 -1.37
N THR A 156 14.22 -15.19 -1.36
CA THR A 156 15.42 -14.55 -0.85
C THR A 156 15.20 -13.95 0.54
N ASP A 157 16.29 -13.61 1.22
CA ASP A 157 16.25 -12.86 2.48
C ASP A 157 16.13 -11.33 2.29
N PHE A 158 15.68 -10.90 1.11
CA PHE A 158 15.43 -9.50 0.72
C PHE A 158 14.32 -9.45 -0.33
N CYS A 159 13.79 -8.27 -0.61
CA CYS A 159 12.83 -8.08 -1.71
C CYS A 159 13.53 -7.56 -2.99
N ALA A 160 13.05 -7.97 -4.15
CA ALA A 160 13.58 -7.57 -5.46
C ALA A 160 13.61 -6.05 -5.64
N MET A 161 12.64 -5.33 -5.10
CA MET A 161 12.53 -3.87 -5.21
C MET A 161 13.72 -3.14 -4.61
N CYS A 162 14.19 -3.56 -3.42
CA CYS A 162 15.31 -2.93 -2.74
C CYS A 162 16.64 -3.62 -3.04
N GLY A 163 16.62 -4.88 -3.45
CA GLY A 163 17.79 -5.71 -3.57
C GLY A 163 18.44 -6.05 -2.23
N HIS A 164 19.51 -6.83 -2.28
CA HIS A 164 20.21 -7.33 -1.09
C HIS A 164 20.77 -6.18 -0.22
N ASP A 165 21.47 -5.23 -0.83
CA ASP A 165 22.26 -4.23 -0.09
C ASP A 165 21.40 -3.10 0.52
N TRP A 166 20.15 -2.94 0.03
CA TRP A 166 19.28 -1.82 0.43
C TRP A 166 17.97 -2.26 1.11
N CYS A 167 17.78 -3.57 1.34
CA CYS A 167 16.59 -4.04 2.04
C CYS A 167 16.60 -3.61 3.50
N SER A 168 15.74 -2.66 3.85
CA SER A 168 15.65 -2.12 5.22
C SER A 168 15.31 -3.19 6.25
N VAL A 169 14.51 -4.19 5.90
CA VAL A 169 14.16 -5.32 6.78
C VAL A 169 15.39 -6.15 7.09
N ARG A 170 16.15 -6.54 6.07
CA ARG A 170 17.38 -7.30 6.24
C ARG A 170 18.42 -6.52 7.04
N ILE A 171 18.67 -5.25 6.67
CA ILE A 171 19.63 -4.38 7.37
C ILE A 171 19.26 -4.21 8.84
N SER A 172 17.97 -3.96 9.15
CA SER A 172 17.50 -3.84 10.52
C SER A 172 17.70 -5.11 11.34
N LYS A 173 17.47 -6.27 10.71
CA LYS A 173 17.71 -7.58 11.33
C LYS A 173 19.19 -7.79 11.65
N GLU A 174 20.07 -7.46 10.71
CA GLU A 174 21.51 -7.56 10.89
C GLU A 174 22.03 -6.62 11.98
N ILE A 175 21.58 -5.37 11.98
CA ILE A 175 21.93 -4.41 13.05
C ILE A 175 21.45 -4.92 14.42
N SER A 176 20.24 -5.48 14.49
CA SER A 176 19.70 -6.03 15.73
C SER A 176 20.52 -7.22 16.23
N LEU A 177 20.96 -8.11 15.35
CA LEU A 177 21.83 -9.24 15.68
C LEU A 177 23.19 -8.76 16.19
N PHE A 178 23.80 -7.81 15.50
CA PHE A 178 25.07 -7.19 15.89
C PHE A 178 24.99 -6.52 17.26
N VAL A 179 23.99 -5.66 17.47
CA VAL A 179 23.83 -4.90 18.74
C VAL A 179 23.46 -5.84 19.90
N SER A 180 22.76 -6.93 19.66
CA SER A 180 22.38 -7.89 20.70
C SER A 180 23.54 -8.79 21.18
N GLY A 181 24.71 -8.75 20.50
CA GLY A 181 25.86 -9.60 20.80
C GLY A 181 25.57 -11.11 20.66
N LYS A 182 24.52 -11.47 19.92
CA LYS A 182 24.14 -12.87 19.71
C LYS A 182 24.90 -13.55 18.58
N ASP A 183 25.68 -12.77 17.83
CA ASP A 183 26.49 -13.24 16.71
C ASP A 183 27.93 -12.74 16.89
N ASP A 184 28.72 -13.50 17.65
CA ASP A 184 30.12 -13.23 17.88
C ASP A 184 31.00 -13.37 16.62
N ASP A 185 30.46 -14.07 15.61
CA ASP A 185 31.11 -14.38 14.33
C ASP A 185 30.54 -13.56 13.15
N TYR A 186 29.82 -12.45 13.40
CA TYR A 186 29.24 -11.64 12.33
C TYR A 186 30.32 -11.03 11.45
N GLN A 187 30.49 -11.59 10.26
CA GLN A 187 31.36 -11.05 9.22
C GLN A 187 30.51 -10.31 8.17
N TRP A 188 30.93 -9.10 7.84
CA TRP A 188 30.29 -8.27 6.80
C TRP A 188 30.46 -8.82 5.37
N ASP A 189 31.32 -9.81 5.21
CA ASP A 189 31.57 -10.49 3.92
C ASP A 189 30.50 -11.58 3.69
N LYS A 190 29.26 -11.18 3.47
CA LYS A 190 28.26 -12.09 2.92
C LYS A 190 28.46 -12.28 1.42
N PRO A 191 28.16 -13.48 0.87
CA PRO A 191 28.25 -13.72 -0.57
C PRO A 191 27.43 -12.68 -1.32
N LYS A 192 28.01 -12.10 -2.36
CA LYS A 192 27.31 -11.16 -3.22
C LYS A 192 26.13 -11.87 -3.87
N ILE A 193 25.07 -11.15 -4.13
CA ILE A 193 23.84 -11.68 -4.78
C ILE A 193 24.15 -12.35 -6.12
N SER A 194 25.13 -11.82 -6.85
CA SER A 194 25.63 -12.46 -8.08
C SER A 194 26.06 -13.91 -7.89
N GLU A 195 26.44 -14.31 -6.67
CA GLU A 195 26.81 -15.69 -6.31
C GLU A 195 25.61 -16.53 -5.91
N ALA A 196 24.52 -15.90 -5.46
CA ALA A 196 23.28 -16.57 -5.07
C ALA A 196 22.34 -16.84 -6.27
N LEU A 197 22.43 -16.04 -7.34
CA LEU A 197 21.61 -16.20 -8.53
C LEU A 197 22.20 -17.25 -9.47
N ASN A 198 21.35 -18.15 -9.95
CA ASN A 198 21.75 -19.09 -11.00
C ASN A 198 21.86 -18.36 -12.36
N GLU A 199 22.55 -18.99 -13.34
CA GLU A 199 22.80 -18.37 -14.66
C GLU A 199 21.51 -18.02 -15.41
N THR A 200 20.45 -18.79 -15.25
CA THR A 200 19.14 -18.51 -15.88
C THR A 200 18.51 -17.25 -15.31
N GLN A 201 18.60 -17.07 -14.00
CA GLN A 201 18.09 -15.87 -13.32
C GLN A 201 18.87 -14.61 -13.70
N LYS A 202 20.19 -14.72 -13.84
CA LYS A 202 21.03 -13.62 -14.34
C LYS A 202 20.63 -13.21 -15.76
N GLN A 203 20.42 -14.19 -16.65
CA GLN A 203 19.99 -13.93 -18.02
C GLN A 203 18.61 -13.27 -18.09
N ILE A 204 17.67 -13.66 -17.23
CA ILE A 204 16.35 -13.04 -17.14
C ILE A 204 16.47 -11.57 -16.72
N LEU A 205 17.30 -11.27 -15.73
CA LEU A 205 17.52 -9.89 -15.26
C LEU A 205 18.17 -9.03 -16.35
N GLU A 206 19.15 -9.56 -17.06
CA GLU A 206 19.80 -8.90 -18.21
C GLU A 206 18.80 -8.61 -19.36
N GLN A 207 17.97 -9.59 -19.72
CA GLN A 207 16.97 -9.44 -20.79
C GLN A 207 15.89 -8.40 -20.46
N ARG A 208 15.56 -8.22 -19.19
CA ARG A 208 14.57 -7.25 -18.72
C ARG A 208 15.15 -5.84 -18.55
N GLY A 209 16.45 -5.64 -18.75
CA GLY A 209 17.12 -4.36 -18.55
C GLY A 209 17.17 -3.94 -17.09
N VAL A 210 16.90 -4.84 -16.17
CA VAL A 210 17.08 -4.61 -14.74
C VAL A 210 18.57 -4.64 -14.46
N LEU A 211 19.09 -3.60 -13.83
CA LEU A 211 20.50 -3.55 -13.43
C LEU A 211 20.82 -4.75 -12.55
N SER A 212 21.91 -5.45 -12.87
CA SER A 212 22.38 -6.52 -12.01
C SER A 212 22.70 -5.99 -10.61
N PRO A 213 22.60 -6.80 -9.56
CA PRO A 213 22.96 -6.40 -8.21
C PRO A 213 24.35 -5.78 -8.11
N ASP A 214 25.32 -6.31 -8.89
CA ASP A 214 26.68 -5.77 -8.97
C ASP A 214 26.74 -4.39 -9.63
N GLU A 215 25.90 -4.13 -10.62
CA GLU A 215 25.77 -2.82 -11.26
C GLU A 215 25.09 -1.80 -10.34
N ILE A 216 24.06 -2.21 -9.63
CA ILE A 216 23.40 -1.38 -8.61
C ILE A 216 24.43 -1.02 -7.52
N HIS A 217 25.18 -2.00 -7.03
CA HIS A 217 26.22 -1.77 -6.04
C HIS A 217 27.32 -0.86 -6.57
N ARG A 218 27.76 -1.02 -7.81
CA ARG A 218 28.74 -0.17 -8.47
C ARG A 218 28.26 1.27 -8.64
N LEU A 219 26.97 1.46 -8.98
CA LEU A 219 26.36 2.77 -9.10
C LEU A 219 26.22 3.44 -7.72
N ALA A 220 25.74 2.71 -6.73
CA ALA A 220 25.64 3.17 -5.35
C ALA A 220 27.01 3.53 -4.74
N SER A 221 28.06 2.75 -5.04
CA SER A 221 29.41 3.04 -4.59
C SER A 221 29.99 4.30 -5.22
N LYS A 222 29.58 4.63 -6.44
CA LYS A 222 29.99 5.89 -7.10
C LYS A 222 29.34 7.12 -6.44
N THR A 223 28.10 6.98 -5.96
CA THR A 223 27.40 8.06 -5.26
C THR A 223 27.83 8.21 -3.80
N GLN A 224 28.30 7.14 -3.16
CA GLN A 224 28.87 7.20 -1.80
C GLN A 224 30.21 7.92 -1.71
N GLY A 225 30.89 8.17 -2.81
CA GLY A 225 32.23 8.79 -2.87
C GLY A 225 32.23 10.31 -2.96
N THR A 226 31.11 10.95 -3.18
CA THR A 226 31.01 12.42 -3.25
C THR A 226 30.89 12.99 -1.84
N MET A 227 31.96 13.52 -1.32
CA MET A 227 31.96 14.36 -0.12
C MET A 227 31.37 15.71 -0.50
N GLY A 228 30.33 16.15 0.22
CA GLY A 228 29.81 17.51 0.05
C GLY A 228 30.89 18.58 0.30
N HIS A 229 30.65 19.78 -0.19
CA HIS A 229 31.58 20.92 -0.13
C HIS A 229 32.04 21.28 1.29
N ASP A 230 31.36 20.78 2.33
CA ASP A 230 31.63 20.98 3.75
C ASP A 230 32.33 19.78 4.42
N GLY A 231 32.79 18.79 3.65
CA GLY A 231 33.44 17.59 4.16
C GLY A 231 32.50 16.58 4.82
N ARG A 232 31.19 16.76 4.75
CA ARG A 232 30.20 15.79 5.23
C ARG A 232 29.76 14.89 4.10
N ARG A 233 29.43 13.62 4.41
CA ARG A 233 28.77 12.74 3.43
C ARG A 233 27.42 13.35 3.05
N ALA A 234 27.21 13.63 1.76
CA ALA A 234 25.96 14.12 1.28
C ALA A 234 24.84 13.09 1.57
N ALA A 235 23.74 13.53 2.14
CA ALA A 235 22.55 12.72 2.25
C ALA A 235 21.95 12.49 0.85
N CYS A 236 21.38 11.33 0.58
CA CYS A 236 20.96 10.85 -0.74
C CYS A 236 20.05 11.79 -1.58
N HIS A 237 19.60 12.91 -1.02
CA HIS A 237 18.72 13.87 -1.70
C HIS A 237 19.24 15.31 -1.72
N SER A 238 20.39 15.61 -1.07
CA SER A 238 20.92 16.98 -1.01
C SER A 238 21.66 17.41 -2.27
N ASP A 239 22.12 16.46 -3.08
CA ASP A 239 22.93 16.76 -4.28
C ASP A 239 22.10 17.11 -5.52
N LEU A 240 20.77 16.99 -5.43
CA LEU A 240 19.81 17.30 -6.51
C LEU A 240 19.11 18.66 -6.31
N VAL A 241 19.37 19.33 -5.20
CA VAL A 241 18.78 20.64 -4.90
C VAL A 241 19.84 21.68 -5.24
N ASP A 242 19.60 22.45 -6.29
CA ASP A 242 20.45 23.60 -6.61
C ASP A 242 20.40 24.65 -5.49
N ASP A 243 21.40 25.52 -5.43
CA ASP A 243 21.54 26.53 -4.37
C ASP A 243 20.33 27.48 -4.29
N GLU A 244 19.64 27.70 -5.39
CA GLU A 244 18.44 28.55 -5.47
C GLU A 244 17.22 27.85 -4.83
N SER A 245 17.04 26.56 -5.09
CA SER A 245 15.99 25.75 -4.47
C SER A 245 16.23 25.52 -2.97
N ALA A 246 17.50 25.36 -2.56
CA ALA A 246 17.88 25.25 -1.16
C ALA A 246 17.61 26.52 -0.36
N GLN A 247 17.83 27.72 -0.97
CA GLN A 247 17.48 29.00 -0.36
C GLN A 247 15.96 29.18 -0.24
N HIS A 248 15.19 28.72 -1.21
CA HIS A 248 13.73 28.78 -1.17
C HIS A 248 13.12 27.86 -0.09
N LEU A 249 13.70 26.70 0.13
CA LEU A 249 13.31 25.78 1.21
C LEU A 249 13.71 26.27 2.62
N GLN A 250 14.78 27.06 2.72
CA GLN A 250 15.20 27.67 3.99
C GLN A 250 14.36 28.91 4.37
N ALA A 251 13.69 29.53 3.40
CA ALA A 251 12.88 30.74 3.61
C ALA A 251 11.51 30.48 4.23
N GLN A 252 11.05 29.21 4.29
CA GLN A 252 9.78 28.86 4.92
C GLN A 252 9.99 28.24 6.30
N LYS A 253 10.48 29.01 7.27
CA LYS A 253 10.34 28.61 8.68
C LYS A 253 8.93 28.90 9.12
N LEU A 254 8.16 27.82 9.31
CA LEU A 254 6.82 27.88 9.92
C LEU A 254 6.97 27.76 11.44
N ASP A 255 6.15 28.47 12.17
CA ASP A 255 5.97 28.27 13.59
C ASP A 255 5.34 26.89 13.84
N PRO A 256 5.96 26.02 14.67
CA PRO A 256 5.49 24.66 14.88
C PRO A 256 4.13 24.54 15.57
N GLU A 257 3.65 25.59 16.25
CA GLU A 257 2.36 25.59 16.95
C GLU A 257 1.24 26.19 16.10
N THR A 258 1.53 27.20 15.27
CA THR A 258 0.51 27.93 14.51
C THR A 258 0.50 27.56 13.02
N LEU A 259 1.58 26.94 12.51
CA LEU A 259 1.80 26.67 11.07
C LEU A 259 1.80 27.94 10.20
N GLU A 260 1.98 29.11 10.81
CA GLU A 260 2.12 30.37 10.11
C GLU A 260 3.59 30.70 9.85
N PRO A 261 3.92 31.43 8.78
CA PRO A 261 5.27 31.88 8.52
C PRO A 261 5.78 32.74 9.67
N ILE A 262 6.98 32.46 10.19
CA ILE A 262 7.60 33.32 11.20
C ILE A 262 7.99 34.63 10.52
N ASP A 263 7.32 35.70 10.85
CA ASP A 263 7.60 37.05 10.35
C ASP A 263 9.02 37.46 10.69
N GLY A 264 9.82 37.71 9.67
CA GLY A 264 11.21 38.18 9.81
C GLY A 264 12.14 37.83 8.64
N ALA A 265 11.74 37.04 7.68
CA ALA A 265 12.50 36.81 6.45
C ALA A 265 12.05 37.82 5.40
N ALA A 266 12.83 38.87 5.16
CA ALA A 266 12.62 39.82 4.12
C ALA A 266 12.49 39.10 2.78
N THR A 267 11.36 39.29 2.11
CA THR A 267 11.20 39.06 0.67
C THR A 267 12.13 39.96 -0.10
N PRO A 268 12.86 39.46 -1.13
CA PRO A 268 13.61 40.32 -2.03
C PRO A 268 12.70 41.17 -2.89
#